data_8b11fa5b2f9d01560ae0f1c8f4780210
#
_entry.id   8b11fa5b2f9d01560ae0f1c8f4780210
#
_cell.length_a   1.000
_cell.length_b   1.000
_cell.length_c   1.000
_cell.angle_alpha   90.00
_cell.angle_beta   90.00
_cell.angle_gamma   90.00
#
_symmetry.space_group_name_H-M   'P 1'
#
loop_
_entity.id
_entity.type
_entity.pdbx_description
1 polymer ?
#
loop_
_entity_poly.entity_id
_entity_poly.type
_entity_poly.pdbx_seq_one_letter_code
_entity_poly.pdbx_strand_id
1 'polypeptide(L)'
;MSGPAAKGWCPSLFAPMRAADGWLVRVKPPGGALSVACAKCVAGAAERFGNGTIELTSRANLQVRGLADEGIGPFAAAIVGAGLADPDPEREARRRVIHPPLAGADPAAARDAGRLAAEIEAALAGDPGLADLPAKFTVAVDGGGGLTLGGTGADVVVAWVDGRWLAAPAGADGGAEVADAEAVVRLARAFLEVSGRCAARPRRMRALVGAIGSAALFAAAELDRVAEMEPRAKPQAIGWLAYGDGRRGAFGLGLPFGTMSAATLAGIAAIAVEWGDGSLRLTPWRAMALPGVEAAEAPALAAKAARLGLIADPSDPRRAVTACIGRAGCAAAAVDARADAAMLLRRGLKIAVHVSGCSKGCGQVEAAPVTLVGEDGRYGIVRDGRAGDAPSVRGLTMAEAIGLLEAGP
;
A
#
# COMPACT_ATOMS: atom_id res chain seq x y z
N MET A 1 -19.67 5.23 -22.75
CA MET A 1 -18.22 5.25 -23.07
C MET A 1 -17.54 4.19 -22.20
N SER A 2 -16.75 3.30 -22.78
CA SER A 2 -16.01 2.29 -22.02
C SER A 2 -14.95 3.00 -21.15
N GLY A 3 -14.99 2.75 -19.83
CA GLY A 3 -14.00 3.30 -18.89
C GLY A 3 -12.57 2.92 -19.26
N PRO A 4 -11.56 3.60 -18.72
CA PRO A 4 -10.16 3.38 -19.10
C PRO A 4 -9.74 1.94 -18.81
N ALA A 5 -9.26 1.22 -19.81
CA ALA A 5 -8.87 -0.18 -19.74
C ALA A 5 -7.80 -0.43 -18.67
N ALA A 6 -7.94 -1.51 -17.91
CA ALA A 6 -6.89 -1.96 -17.00
C ALA A 6 -5.68 -2.41 -17.82
N LYS A 7 -4.48 -1.86 -17.53
CA LYS A 7 -3.24 -2.21 -18.28
C LYS A 7 -2.76 -3.66 -18.07
N GLY A 8 -3.38 -4.43 -17.20
CA GLY A 8 -3.08 -5.85 -16.96
C GLY A 8 -1.80 -6.14 -16.16
N TRP A 9 -0.90 -5.17 -15.99
CA TRP A 9 0.38 -5.28 -15.29
C TRP A 9 0.60 -4.09 -14.33
N CYS A 10 1.55 -4.23 -13.41
CA CYS A 10 1.96 -3.18 -12.48
C CYS A 10 3.41 -2.78 -12.78
N PRO A 11 3.80 -1.51 -12.58
CA PRO A 11 5.19 -1.12 -12.73
C PRO A 11 6.08 -1.86 -11.73
N SER A 12 7.32 -2.12 -12.13
CA SER A 12 8.41 -2.59 -11.28
C SER A 12 9.63 -1.69 -11.47
N LEU A 13 10.77 -2.04 -10.88
CA LEU A 13 12.02 -1.32 -11.11
C LEU A 13 12.49 -1.50 -12.56
N PHE A 14 12.38 -2.71 -13.12
CA PHE A 14 12.86 -3.07 -14.45
C PHE A 14 11.78 -3.01 -15.55
N ALA A 15 10.53 -2.82 -15.16
CA ALA A 15 9.41 -2.61 -16.09
C ALA A 15 8.70 -1.30 -15.70
N PRO A 16 9.26 -0.13 -16.08
CA PRO A 16 8.68 1.17 -15.79
C PRO A 16 7.38 1.38 -16.57
N MET A 17 6.46 2.18 -16.01
CA MET A 17 5.18 2.51 -16.65
C MET A 17 5.18 3.95 -17.11
N ARG A 18 4.86 4.19 -18.39
CA ARG A 18 4.68 5.55 -18.91
C ARG A 18 3.47 6.22 -18.26
N ALA A 19 3.66 7.41 -17.74
CA ALA A 19 2.68 8.28 -17.11
C ALA A 19 2.70 9.66 -17.79
N ALA A 20 1.79 10.57 -17.42
CA ALA A 20 1.74 11.90 -18.04
C ALA A 20 2.96 12.77 -17.67
N ASP A 21 3.52 12.54 -16.49
CA ASP A 21 4.66 13.25 -15.94
C ASP A 21 6.02 12.58 -16.17
N GLY A 22 6.11 11.58 -17.03
CA GLY A 22 7.33 10.81 -17.32
C GLY A 22 7.15 9.31 -17.02
N TRP A 23 8.25 8.62 -16.76
CA TRP A 23 8.18 7.23 -16.35
C TRP A 23 7.98 7.11 -14.84
N LEU A 24 7.31 6.03 -14.46
CA LEU A 24 7.02 5.66 -13.10
C LEU A 24 7.63 4.30 -12.83
N VAL A 25 8.42 4.19 -11.77
CA VAL A 25 9.05 2.96 -11.29
C VAL A 25 8.59 2.62 -9.90
N ARG A 26 8.66 1.36 -9.53
CA ARG A 26 8.33 0.89 -8.18
C ARG A 26 9.54 0.26 -7.53
N VAL A 27 9.82 0.68 -6.30
CA VAL A 27 10.85 0.14 -5.42
C VAL A 27 10.17 -0.64 -4.30
N LYS A 28 10.61 -1.88 -4.08
CA LYS A 28 10.10 -2.79 -3.05
C LYS A 28 11.23 -3.07 -2.05
N PRO A 29 11.42 -2.21 -1.03
CA PRO A 29 12.48 -2.42 -0.07
C PRO A 29 12.36 -3.77 0.64
N PRO A 30 13.45 -4.54 0.80
CA PRO A 30 13.43 -5.78 1.55
C PRO A 30 12.88 -5.57 2.97
N GLY A 31 12.04 -6.51 3.43
CA GLY A 31 11.41 -6.39 4.74
C GLY A 31 10.42 -5.24 4.90
N GLY A 32 10.07 -4.52 3.82
CA GLY A 32 9.24 -3.31 3.90
C GLY A 32 9.89 -2.18 4.69
N ALA A 33 11.24 -2.16 4.79
CA ALA A 33 12.00 -1.24 5.62
C ALA A 33 13.08 -0.50 4.84
N LEU A 34 13.40 0.71 5.28
CA LEU A 34 14.51 1.51 4.79
C LEU A 34 15.44 1.87 5.95
N SER A 35 16.73 1.64 5.81
CA SER A 35 17.71 2.35 6.62
C SER A 35 17.76 3.82 6.21
N VAL A 36 18.35 4.66 7.06
CA VAL A 36 18.57 6.08 6.72
C VAL A 36 19.38 6.24 5.44
N ALA A 37 20.39 5.40 5.23
CA ALA A 37 21.20 5.42 4.01
C ALA A 37 20.37 5.07 2.77
N CYS A 38 19.54 4.04 2.86
CA CYS A 38 18.62 3.65 1.79
C CYS A 38 17.57 4.73 1.50
N ALA A 39 17.00 5.36 2.53
CA ALA A 39 16.04 6.46 2.36
C ALA A 39 16.67 7.66 1.65
N LYS A 40 17.90 8.03 2.02
CA LYS A 40 18.68 9.08 1.34
C LYS A 40 19.03 8.70 -0.10
N CYS A 41 19.37 7.44 -0.36
CA CYS A 41 19.60 6.94 -1.72
C CYS A 41 18.35 7.09 -2.60
N VAL A 42 17.19 6.64 -2.11
CA VAL A 42 15.91 6.79 -2.85
C VAL A 42 15.57 8.26 -3.08
N ALA A 43 15.73 9.12 -2.07
CA ALA A 43 15.47 10.55 -2.18
C ALA A 43 16.38 11.20 -3.23
N GLY A 44 17.69 11.00 -3.14
CA GLY A 44 18.65 11.55 -4.10
C GLY A 44 18.44 11.01 -5.54
N ALA A 45 18.12 9.73 -5.68
CA ALA A 45 17.79 9.16 -6.98
C ALA A 45 16.48 9.72 -7.57
N ALA A 46 15.46 9.95 -6.73
CA ALA A 46 14.21 10.57 -7.15
C ALA A 46 14.37 12.02 -7.62
N GLU A 47 15.26 12.80 -6.98
CA GLU A 47 15.60 14.16 -7.40
C GLU A 47 16.42 14.18 -8.68
N ARG A 48 17.43 13.30 -8.77
CA ARG A 48 18.39 13.32 -9.87
C ARG A 48 17.81 12.78 -11.17
N PHE A 49 16.98 11.74 -11.12
CA PHE A 49 16.51 10.99 -12.28
C PHE A 49 15.01 11.11 -12.52
N GLY A 50 14.25 11.62 -11.55
CA GLY A 50 12.80 11.82 -11.62
C GLY A 50 12.42 13.27 -11.36
N ASN A 51 11.13 13.49 -11.05
CA ASN A 51 10.62 14.83 -10.69
C ASN A 51 10.59 15.07 -9.16
N GLY A 52 11.26 14.26 -8.37
CA GLY A 52 11.31 14.35 -6.92
C GLY A 52 10.04 13.86 -6.20
N THR A 53 9.04 13.37 -6.93
CA THR A 53 7.79 12.87 -6.31
C THR A 53 7.90 11.39 -5.98
N ILE A 54 7.61 11.05 -4.74
CA ILE A 54 7.59 9.67 -4.22
C ILE A 54 6.20 9.38 -3.63
N GLU A 55 5.62 8.25 -3.99
CA GLU A 55 4.32 7.79 -3.49
C GLU A 55 4.49 6.50 -2.69
N LEU A 56 3.83 6.41 -1.53
CA LEU A 56 3.72 5.18 -0.76
C LEU A 56 2.44 4.46 -1.16
N THR A 57 2.58 3.25 -1.66
CA THR A 57 1.47 2.47 -2.20
C THR A 57 0.73 1.68 -1.12
N SER A 58 -0.49 1.24 -1.41
CA SER A 58 -1.28 0.33 -0.55
C SER A 58 -0.67 -1.08 -0.39
N ARG A 59 0.52 -1.33 -0.95
CA ARG A 59 1.31 -2.55 -0.77
C ARG A 59 2.64 -2.29 -0.07
N ALA A 60 2.72 -1.18 0.67
CA ALA A 60 3.95 -0.78 1.36
C ALA A 60 5.19 -0.72 0.44
N ASN A 61 5.01 -0.27 -0.81
CA ASN A 61 6.10 -0.04 -1.77
C ASN A 61 6.24 1.44 -2.07
N LEU A 62 7.44 1.88 -2.43
CA LEU A 62 7.66 3.23 -2.94
C LEU A 62 7.46 3.26 -4.45
N GLN A 63 6.93 4.35 -4.95
CA GLN A 63 6.73 4.60 -6.36
C GLN A 63 7.32 5.96 -6.70
N VAL A 64 8.37 5.99 -7.53
CA VAL A 64 9.05 7.21 -7.95
C VAL A 64 8.56 7.61 -9.32
N ARG A 65 8.32 8.91 -9.50
CA ARG A 65 7.65 9.46 -10.67
C ARG A 65 8.55 10.40 -11.48
N GLY A 66 8.13 10.62 -12.73
CA GLY A 66 8.69 11.64 -13.59
C GLY A 66 10.10 11.36 -14.10
N LEU A 67 10.50 10.07 -14.18
CA LEU A 67 11.81 9.74 -14.74
C LEU A 67 11.81 10.03 -16.26
N ALA A 68 12.92 10.59 -16.74
CA ALA A 68 13.22 10.66 -18.14
C ALA A 68 13.71 9.31 -18.68
N ASP A 69 13.67 9.08 -20.00
CA ASP A 69 14.06 7.80 -20.61
C ASP A 69 15.51 7.41 -20.24
N GLU A 70 16.44 8.37 -20.28
CA GLU A 70 17.85 8.20 -19.92
C GLU A 70 18.09 8.01 -18.40
N GLY A 71 17.13 8.41 -17.57
CA GLY A 71 17.20 8.28 -16.11
C GLY A 71 16.84 6.89 -15.59
N ILE A 72 16.13 6.06 -16.36
CA ILE A 72 15.61 4.75 -15.91
C ILE A 72 16.75 3.80 -15.52
N GLY A 73 17.73 3.61 -16.40
CA GLY A 73 18.85 2.71 -16.13
C GLY A 73 19.71 3.14 -14.94
N PRO A 74 20.20 4.39 -14.89
CA PRO A 74 20.93 4.90 -13.73
C PRO A 74 20.14 4.85 -12.41
N PHE A 75 18.83 5.14 -12.44
CA PHE A 75 17.97 4.98 -11.27
C PHE A 75 17.95 3.52 -10.79
N ALA A 76 17.68 2.57 -11.70
CA ALA A 76 17.64 1.15 -11.37
C ALA A 76 18.97 0.66 -10.79
N ALA A 77 20.11 1.08 -11.37
CA ALA A 77 21.44 0.75 -10.88
C ALA A 77 21.67 1.28 -9.45
N ALA A 78 21.26 2.51 -9.15
CA ALA A 78 21.37 3.09 -7.81
C ALA A 78 20.54 2.32 -6.78
N ILE A 79 19.31 1.92 -7.12
CA ILE A 79 18.41 1.17 -6.24
C ILE A 79 18.95 -0.25 -5.98
N VAL A 80 19.41 -0.96 -7.02
CA VAL A 80 20.03 -2.28 -6.88
C VAL A 80 21.32 -2.20 -6.06
N GLY A 81 22.18 -1.20 -6.34
CA GLY A 81 23.43 -0.97 -5.60
C GLY A 81 23.22 -0.65 -4.12
N ALA A 82 22.05 -0.08 -3.75
CA ALA A 82 21.66 0.15 -2.37
C ALA A 82 21.01 -1.08 -1.71
N GLY A 83 20.89 -2.23 -2.39
CA GLY A 83 20.24 -3.44 -1.89
C GLY A 83 18.71 -3.33 -1.74
N LEU A 84 18.07 -2.41 -2.47
CA LEU A 84 16.64 -2.16 -2.38
C LEU A 84 15.80 -2.93 -3.39
N ALA A 85 16.44 -3.70 -4.28
CA ALA A 85 15.79 -4.57 -5.24
C ALA A 85 16.65 -5.80 -5.53
N ASP A 86 16.01 -6.89 -5.95
CA ASP A 86 16.72 -8.04 -6.48
C ASP A 86 17.34 -7.66 -7.85
N PRO A 87 18.63 -7.96 -8.11
CA PRO A 87 19.24 -7.64 -9.39
C PRO A 87 18.67 -8.43 -10.57
N ASP A 88 18.04 -9.58 -10.31
CA ASP A 88 17.33 -10.36 -11.32
C ASP A 88 15.90 -9.78 -11.53
N PRO A 89 15.60 -9.26 -12.75
CA PRO A 89 14.29 -8.67 -13.05
C PRO A 89 13.10 -9.61 -12.85
N GLU A 90 13.28 -10.90 -13.11
CA GLU A 90 12.21 -11.88 -12.95
C GLU A 90 11.92 -12.17 -11.48
N ARG A 91 12.98 -12.33 -10.68
CA ARG A 91 12.86 -12.49 -9.24
C ARG A 91 12.23 -11.23 -8.61
N GLU A 92 12.71 -10.03 -8.97
CA GLU A 92 12.15 -8.76 -8.52
C GLU A 92 10.65 -8.63 -8.86
N ALA A 93 10.23 -9.07 -10.05
CA ALA A 93 8.82 -9.06 -10.44
C ALA A 93 7.95 -9.97 -9.55
N ARG A 94 8.50 -11.10 -9.08
CA ARG A 94 7.82 -12.08 -8.22
C ARG A 94 7.84 -11.74 -6.73
N ARG A 95 8.57 -10.72 -6.28
CA ARG A 95 8.49 -10.22 -4.89
C ARG A 95 7.13 -9.60 -4.62
N ARG A 96 6.33 -10.21 -3.73
CA ARG A 96 4.89 -9.92 -3.59
C ARG A 96 4.41 -9.95 -2.14
N VAL A 97 5.32 -9.87 -1.17
CA VAL A 97 4.98 -9.92 0.26
C VAL A 97 4.81 -8.51 0.83
N ILE A 98 3.76 -8.31 1.60
CA ILE A 98 3.63 -7.19 2.53
C ILE A 98 4.18 -7.68 3.86
N HIS A 99 5.31 -7.10 4.27
CA HIS A 99 5.99 -7.46 5.50
C HIS A 99 5.33 -6.83 6.72
N PRO A 100 5.38 -7.46 7.91
CA PRO A 100 4.88 -6.88 9.15
C PRO A 100 5.70 -5.64 9.53
N PRO A 101 5.10 -4.44 9.61
CA PRO A 101 5.87 -3.19 9.72
C PRO A 101 6.72 -3.10 10.98
N LEU A 102 6.25 -3.65 12.11
CA LEU A 102 6.95 -3.58 13.39
C LEU A 102 7.65 -4.90 13.78
N ALA A 103 7.89 -5.79 12.80
CA ALA A 103 8.64 -7.02 13.06
C ALA A 103 10.01 -6.72 13.66
N GLY A 104 10.35 -7.40 14.76
CA GLY A 104 11.58 -7.20 15.49
C GLY A 104 11.66 -5.94 16.37
N ALA A 105 10.68 -5.03 16.28
CA ALA A 105 10.61 -3.82 17.09
C ALA A 105 9.52 -3.88 18.17
N ASP A 106 8.33 -4.39 17.81
CA ASP A 106 7.23 -4.54 18.74
C ASP A 106 7.32 -5.90 19.47
N PRO A 107 7.51 -5.93 20.80
CA PRO A 107 7.61 -7.17 21.55
C PRO A 107 6.30 -7.98 21.61
N ALA A 108 5.15 -7.36 21.29
CA ALA A 108 3.86 -8.04 21.21
C ALA A 108 3.65 -8.76 19.87
N ALA A 109 4.47 -8.49 18.85
CA ALA A 109 4.45 -9.22 17.60
C ALA A 109 5.22 -10.55 17.71
N ALA A 110 4.84 -11.54 16.90
CA ALA A 110 5.58 -12.80 16.80
C ALA A 110 7.05 -12.54 16.44
N ARG A 111 7.97 -13.09 17.23
CA ARG A 111 9.42 -12.81 17.11
C ARG A 111 10.00 -13.19 15.76
N ASP A 112 9.46 -14.21 15.12
CA ASP A 112 9.92 -14.74 13.84
C ASP A 112 9.16 -14.15 12.65
N ALA A 113 8.23 -13.22 12.85
CA ALA A 113 7.39 -12.66 11.79
C ALA A 113 8.19 -12.10 10.61
N GLY A 114 9.28 -11.37 10.89
CA GLY A 114 10.15 -10.82 9.85
C GLY A 114 10.90 -11.89 9.08
N ARG A 115 11.37 -12.94 9.78
CA ARG A 115 12.06 -14.09 9.17
C ARG A 115 11.11 -14.88 8.27
N LEU A 116 9.94 -15.26 8.77
CA LEU A 116 8.94 -15.98 7.97
C LEU A 116 8.51 -15.18 6.72
N ALA A 117 8.29 -13.86 6.86
CA ALA A 117 7.94 -13.01 5.72
C ALA A 117 9.05 -13.00 4.66
N ALA A 118 10.32 -12.95 5.07
CA ALA A 118 11.45 -12.99 4.15
C ALA A 118 11.60 -14.37 3.46
N GLU A 119 11.39 -15.47 4.20
CA GLU A 119 11.40 -16.82 3.66
C GLU A 119 10.28 -17.03 2.63
N ILE A 120 9.06 -16.56 2.92
CA ILE A 120 7.94 -16.61 1.99
C ILE A 120 8.25 -15.75 0.74
N GLU A 121 8.80 -14.54 0.91
CA GLU A 121 9.16 -13.70 -0.23
C GLU A 121 10.22 -14.36 -1.11
N ALA A 122 11.25 -14.95 -0.51
CA ALA A 122 12.32 -15.65 -1.22
C ALA A 122 11.79 -16.89 -1.98
N ALA A 123 10.91 -17.67 -1.36
CA ALA A 123 10.31 -18.86 -1.97
C ALA A 123 9.42 -18.47 -3.17
N LEU A 124 8.55 -17.46 -3.03
CA LEU A 124 7.71 -16.96 -4.12
C LEU A 124 8.55 -16.35 -5.25
N ALA A 125 9.59 -15.59 -4.94
CA ALA A 125 10.47 -14.97 -5.93
C ALA A 125 11.33 -16.02 -6.64
N GLY A 126 11.70 -17.07 -5.95
CA GLY A 126 12.54 -18.17 -6.47
C GLY A 126 11.81 -19.16 -7.36
N ASP A 127 10.47 -19.19 -7.36
CA ASP A 127 9.68 -20.17 -8.12
C ASP A 127 9.28 -19.63 -9.52
N PRO A 128 9.92 -20.10 -10.62
CA PRO A 128 9.54 -19.72 -11.97
C PRO A 128 8.10 -20.11 -12.35
N GLY A 129 7.54 -21.16 -11.75
CA GLY A 129 6.16 -21.60 -11.95
C GLY A 129 5.11 -20.58 -11.50
N LEU A 130 5.51 -19.56 -10.74
CA LEU A 130 4.66 -18.47 -10.27
C LEU A 130 4.74 -17.19 -11.14
N ALA A 131 5.41 -17.23 -12.30
CA ALA A 131 5.57 -16.09 -13.21
C ALA A 131 4.21 -15.51 -13.66
N ASP A 132 3.22 -16.37 -13.89
CA ASP A 132 1.89 -16.00 -14.37
C ASP A 132 0.95 -15.50 -13.26
N LEU A 133 1.38 -15.43 -12.01
CA LEU A 133 0.57 -14.84 -10.96
C LEU A 133 0.16 -13.41 -11.33
N PRO A 134 -1.13 -13.05 -11.20
CA PRO A 134 -1.58 -11.70 -11.49
C PRO A 134 -0.72 -10.65 -10.78
N ALA A 135 -0.39 -9.56 -11.48
CA ALA A 135 0.50 -8.51 -10.95
C ALA A 135 0.02 -7.89 -9.62
N LYS A 136 -1.25 -8.08 -9.26
CA LYS A 136 -1.83 -7.62 -8.00
C LYS A 136 -1.96 -8.73 -6.94
N PHE A 137 -1.59 -9.95 -7.26
CA PHE A 137 -1.56 -11.03 -6.26
C PHE A 137 -0.55 -10.66 -5.16
N THR A 138 -0.95 -10.78 -3.90
CA THR A 138 -0.16 -10.30 -2.76
C THR A 138 -0.37 -11.21 -1.56
N VAL A 139 0.71 -11.51 -0.86
CA VAL A 139 0.70 -12.19 0.44
C VAL A 139 0.99 -11.14 1.52
N ALA A 140 0.24 -11.15 2.61
CA ALA A 140 0.53 -10.34 3.80
C ALA A 140 0.93 -11.24 4.96
N VAL A 141 2.04 -10.95 5.62
CA VAL A 141 2.47 -11.67 6.83
C VAL A 141 2.21 -10.79 8.04
N ASP A 142 1.28 -11.20 8.89
CA ASP A 142 0.78 -10.45 10.03
C ASP A 142 1.21 -11.12 11.35
N GLY A 143 2.27 -10.60 11.93
CA GLY A 143 2.80 -11.08 13.21
C GLY A 143 2.00 -10.65 14.45
N GLY A 144 0.91 -9.88 14.29
CA GLY A 144 0.23 -9.26 15.43
C GLY A 144 0.92 -7.98 15.91
N GLY A 145 0.74 -7.65 17.20
CA GLY A 145 1.25 -6.40 17.79
C GLY A 145 0.43 -5.17 17.43
N GLY A 146 1.01 -3.99 17.60
CA GLY A 146 0.33 -2.70 17.43
C GLY A 146 -0.01 -2.33 15.99
N LEU A 147 0.72 -2.87 14.98
CA LEU A 147 0.44 -2.66 13.57
C LEU A 147 0.18 -3.99 12.85
N THR A 148 -1.01 -4.54 13.03
CA THR A 148 -1.48 -5.70 12.26
C THR A 148 -1.64 -5.36 10.78
N LEU A 149 -1.74 -6.35 9.90
CA LEU A 149 -2.00 -6.14 8.46
C LEU A 149 -3.48 -6.35 8.08
N GLY A 150 -4.38 -6.17 9.02
CA GLY A 150 -5.82 -6.19 8.77
C GLY A 150 -6.25 -5.14 7.73
N GLY A 151 -7.22 -5.49 6.87
CA GLY A 151 -7.74 -4.58 5.86
C GLY A 151 -6.83 -4.29 4.66
N THR A 152 -5.73 -5.05 4.46
CA THR A 152 -4.82 -4.85 3.31
C THR A 152 -5.37 -5.34 1.97
N GLY A 153 -6.40 -6.17 1.97
CA GLY A 153 -6.95 -6.79 0.76
C GLY A 153 -5.95 -7.72 0.05
N ALA A 154 -5.01 -8.32 0.80
CA ALA A 154 -4.10 -9.34 0.29
C ALA A 154 -4.86 -10.58 -0.21
N ASP A 155 -4.27 -11.33 -1.12
CA ASP A 155 -4.86 -12.57 -1.64
C ASP A 155 -4.67 -13.74 -0.66
N VAL A 156 -3.57 -13.73 0.08
CA VAL A 156 -3.32 -14.66 1.19
C VAL A 156 -2.85 -13.84 2.40
N VAL A 157 -3.43 -14.09 3.56
CA VAL A 157 -2.96 -13.53 4.84
C VAL A 157 -2.35 -14.66 5.66
N VAL A 158 -1.08 -14.52 6.01
CA VAL A 158 -0.38 -15.43 6.94
C VAL A 158 -0.33 -14.72 8.28
N ALA A 159 -1.11 -15.18 9.26
CA ALA A 159 -1.25 -14.51 10.54
C ALA A 159 -0.82 -15.40 11.71
N TRP A 160 -0.20 -14.77 12.73
CA TRP A 160 0.06 -15.39 14.02
C TRP A 160 -1.21 -15.42 14.87
N VAL A 161 -1.72 -16.61 15.14
CA VAL A 161 -2.95 -16.87 15.89
C VAL A 161 -2.71 -18.00 16.88
N ASP A 162 -2.95 -17.75 18.16
CA ASP A 162 -2.87 -18.75 19.25
C ASP A 162 -1.60 -19.62 19.23
N GLY A 163 -0.45 -18.97 19.05
CA GLY A 163 0.85 -19.66 19.11
C GLY A 163 1.27 -20.38 17.83
N ARG A 164 0.58 -20.18 16.71
CA ARG A 164 0.90 -20.80 15.41
C ARG A 164 0.66 -19.86 14.24
N TRP A 165 1.29 -20.14 13.11
CA TRP A 165 1.05 -19.43 11.87
C TRP A 165 -0.05 -20.09 11.06
N LEU A 166 -1.03 -19.30 10.62
CA LEU A 166 -2.13 -19.74 9.76
C LEU A 166 -2.15 -18.93 8.46
N ALA A 167 -2.27 -19.58 7.31
CA ALA A 167 -2.48 -18.95 6.01
C ALA A 167 -3.95 -19.04 5.62
N ALA A 168 -4.60 -17.89 5.47
CA ALA A 168 -5.98 -17.77 5.00
C ALA A 168 -6.03 -17.15 3.61
N PRO A 169 -6.55 -17.88 2.61
CA PRO A 169 -6.93 -17.30 1.32
C PRO A 169 -8.05 -16.25 1.49
N ALA A 170 -7.96 -15.14 0.76
CA ALA A 170 -9.00 -14.11 0.82
C ALA A 170 -10.37 -14.65 0.42
N GLY A 171 -11.36 -14.50 1.29
CA GLY A 171 -12.71 -15.02 1.11
C GLY A 171 -12.94 -16.41 1.72
N ALA A 172 -11.88 -17.07 2.22
CA ALA A 172 -12.02 -18.31 2.97
C ALA A 172 -12.57 -18.04 4.38
N ASP A 173 -13.23 -19.03 4.93
CA ASP A 173 -13.81 -19.07 6.29
C ASP A 173 -12.83 -19.65 7.32
N GLY A 174 -11.58 -19.88 6.95
CA GLY A 174 -10.53 -20.41 7.81
C GLY A 174 -9.17 -20.37 7.16
N GLY A 175 -8.18 -20.92 7.87
CA GLY A 175 -6.78 -21.01 7.45
C GLY A 175 -6.24 -22.43 7.50
N ALA A 176 -5.07 -22.62 6.92
CA ALA A 176 -4.24 -23.81 7.06
C ALA A 176 -2.98 -23.46 7.85
N GLU A 177 -2.46 -24.42 8.62
CA GLU A 177 -1.22 -24.23 9.36
C GLU A 177 -0.03 -24.07 8.41
N VAL A 178 0.85 -23.13 8.73
CA VAL A 178 2.06 -22.81 7.98
C VAL A 178 3.26 -23.25 8.81
N ALA A 179 3.79 -24.43 8.51
CA ALA A 179 5.02 -24.90 9.13
C ALA A 179 6.26 -24.22 8.50
N ASP A 180 6.16 -23.87 7.21
CA ASP A 180 7.23 -23.28 6.41
C ASP A 180 6.66 -22.44 5.25
N ALA A 181 7.54 -21.80 4.49
CA ALA A 181 7.16 -20.97 3.34
C ALA A 181 6.49 -21.77 2.21
N GLU A 182 6.75 -23.06 2.09
CA GLU A 182 6.23 -23.91 0.99
C GLU A 182 4.70 -24.03 1.05
N ALA A 183 4.08 -24.01 2.24
CA ALA A 183 2.63 -23.99 2.37
C ALA A 183 1.99 -22.80 1.62
N VAL A 184 2.62 -21.62 1.65
CA VAL A 184 2.15 -20.42 0.93
C VAL A 184 2.42 -20.54 -0.57
N VAL A 185 3.54 -21.13 -0.98
CA VAL A 185 3.85 -21.41 -2.39
C VAL A 185 2.82 -22.37 -2.98
N ARG A 186 2.44 -23.43 -2.24
CA ARG A 186 1.38 -24.37 -2.67
C ARG A 186 0.04 -23.67 -2.86
N LEU A 187 -0.36 -22.76 -1.97
CA LEU A 187 -1.57 -21.94 -2.17
C LEU A 187 -1.50 -21.07 -3.43
N ALA A 188 -0.33 -20.50 -3.71
CA ALA A 188 -0.13 -19.68 -4.91
C ALA A 188 -0.16 -20.52 -6.20
N ARG A 189 0.42 -21.71 -6.21
CA ARG A 189 0.36 -22.68 -7.31
C ARG A 189 -1.08 -23.16 -7.54
N ALA A 190 -1.78 -23.54 -6.46
CA ALA A 190 -3.19 -23.96 -6.51
C ALA A 190 -4.08 -22.84 -7.08
N PHE A 191 -3.83 -21.57 -6.68
CA PHE A 191 -4.54 -20.44 -7.27
C PHE A 191 -4.35 -20.37 -8.80
N LEU A 192 -3.13 -20.51 -9.31
CA LEU A 192 -2.87 -20.48 -10.76
C LEU A 192 -3.55 -21.64 -11.49
N GLU A 193 -3.38 -22.85 -11.00
CA GLU A 193 -3.91 -24.06 -11.58
C GLU A 193 -5.44 -24.01 -11.67
N VAL A 194 -6.09 -23.73 -10.54
CA VAL A 194 -7.55 -23.73 -10.46
C VAL A 194 -8.16 -22.53 -11.21
N SER A 195 -7.56 -21.34 -11.11
CA SER A 195 -8.01 -20.17 -11.88
C SER A 195 -7.91 -20.42 -13.39
N GLY A 196 -6.86 -21.12 -13.84
CA GLY A 196 -6.69 -21.48 -15.24
C GLY A 196 -7.79 -22.39 -15.80
N ARG A 197 -8.37 -23.24 -14.94
CA ARG A 197 -9.49 -24.15 -15.27
C ARG A 197 -10.86 -23.47 -15.19
N CYS A 198 -11.00 -22.34 -14.49
CA CYS A 198 -12.25 -21.61 -14.40
C CYS A 198 -12.53 -20.81 -15.68
N ALA A 199 -13.75 -20.91 -16.22
CA ALA A 199 -14.16 -20.16 -17.43
C ALA A 199 -13.97 -18.63 -17.25
N ALA A 200 -14.26 -18.09 -16.06
CA ALA A 200 -14.11 -16.67 -15.73
C ALA A 200 -12.67 -16.24 -15.46
N ARG A 201 -11.72 -17.18 -15.34
CA ARG A 201 -10.30 -16.94 -15.03
C ARG A 201 -10.11 -15.87 -13.93
N PRO A 202 -10.53 -16.13 -12.68
CA PRO A 202 -10.44 -15.16 -11.60
C PRO A 202 -8.99 -14.67 -11.40
N ARG A 203 -8.81 -13.35 -11.27
CA ARG A 203 -7.49 -12.73 -11.07
C ARG A 203 -7.19 -12.36 -9.62
N ARG A 204 -8.11 -12.68 -8.71
CA ARG A 204 -7.99 -12.42 -7.27
C ARG A 204 -8.49 -13.62 -6.49
N MET A 205 -7.82 -13.94 -5.41
CA MET A 205 -8.12 -15.08 -4.54
C MET A 205 -9.58 -15.07 -4.06
N ARG A 206 -10.08 -13.92 -3.59
CA ARG A 206 -11.48 -13.78 -3.15
C ARG A 206 -12.50 -14.17 -4.23
N ALA A 207 -12.23 -13.81 -5.48
CA ALA A 207 -13.10 -14.16 -6.59
C ALA A 207 -13.03 -15.66 -6.91
N LEU A 208 -11.84 -16.26 -6.80
CA LEU A 208 -11.67 -17.72 -6.96
C LEU A 208 -12.39 -18.49 -5.86
N VAL A 209 -12.14 -18.14 -4.61
CA VAL A 209 -12.81 -18.78 -3.44
C VAL A 209 -14.32 -18.64 -3.53
N GLY A 210 -14.84 -17.47 -3.95
CA GLY A 210 -16.27 -17.26 -4.19
C GLY A 210 -16.86 -18.15 -5.29
N ALA A 211 -16.03 -18.56 -6.28
CA ALA A 211 -16.48 -19.41 -7.38
C ALA A 211 -16.43 -20.92 -7.06
N ILE A 212 -15.45 -21.37 -6.27
CA ILE A 212 -15.21 -22.83 -6.05
C ILE A 212 -15.33 -23.27 -4.58
N GLY A 213 -15.41 -22.31 -3.65
CA GLY A 213 -15.32 -22.56 -2.20
C GLY A 213 -13.91 -22.73 -1.69
N SER A 214 -13.70 -22.46 -0.38
CA SER A 214 -12.39 -22.56 0.28
C SER A 214 -11.88 -24.00 0.35
N ALA A 215 -12.75 -24.97 0.59
CA ALA A 215 -12.38 -26.40 0.69
C ALA A 215 -11.71 -26.93 -0.59
N ALA A 216 -12.24 -26.58 -1.77
CA ALA A 216 -11.66 -26.99 -3.05
C ALA A 216 -10.26 -26.40 -3.27
N LEU A 217 -10.02 -25.15 -2.82
CA LEU A 217 -8.72 -24.52 -2.90
C LEU A 217 -7.69 -25.17 -1.95
N PHE A 218 -8.07 -25.45 -0.70
CA PHE A 218 -7.20 -26.11 0.26
C PHE A 218 -6.83 -27.53 -0.21
N ALA A 219 -7.80 -28.27 -0.76
CA ALA A 219 -7.54 -29.59 -1.33
C ALA A 219 -6.56 -29.51 -2.51
N ALA A 220 -6.70 -28.53 -3.42
CA ALA A 220 -5.79 -28.33 -4.53
C ALA A 220 -4.38 -27.90 -4.07
N ALA A 221 -4.27 -27.25 -2.93
CA ALA A 221 -2.99 -26.87 -2.32
C ALA A 221 -2.41 -27.99 -1.43
N GLU A 222 -3.10 -29.13 -1.26
CA GLU A 222 -2.74 -30.23 -0.35
C GLU A 222 -2.51 -29.73 1.09
N LEU A 223 -3.44 -28.88 1.56
CA LEU A 223 -3.41 -28.28 2.89
C LEU A 223 -4.72 -28.59 3.63
N ASP A 224 -4.61 -28.96 4.90
CA ASP A 224 -5.77 -29.16 5.76
C ASP A 224 -6.26 -27.84 6.33
N ARG A 225 -7.57 -27.58 6.23
CA ARG A 225 -8.21 -26.47 6.93
C ARG A 225 -8.28 -26.80 8.43
N VAL A 226 -7.63 -25.99 9.27
CA VAL A 226 -7.45 -26.31 10.69
C VAL A 226 -8.21 -25.39 11.65
N ALA A 227 -8.54 -24.16 11.27
CA ALA A 227 -9.17 -23.19 12.16
C ALA A 227 -9.95 -22.12 11.41
N GLU A 228 -10.97 -21.56 12.06
CA GLU A 228 -11.52 -20.26 11.66
C GLU A 228 -10.51 -19.17 11.96
N MET A 229 -10.43 -18.20 11.07
CA MET A 229 -9.55 -17.05 11.22
C MET A 229 -10.35 -15.79 10.93
N GLU A 230 -10.61 -15.03 11.99
CA GLU A 230 -11.30 -13.76 11.84
C GLU A 230 -10.40 -12.71 11.19
N PRO A 231 -10.92 -11.95 10.21
CA PRO A 231 -10.18 -10.83 9.63
C PRO A 231 -9.88 -9.77 10.68
N ARG A 232 -8.62 -9.40 10.83
CA ARG A 232 -8.22 -8.29 11.71
C ARG A 232 -8.67 -6.95 11.14
N ALA A 233 -9.09 -6.05 12.03
CA ALA A 233 -9.41 -4.68 11.67
C ALA A 233 -8.15 -3.92 11.20
N LYS A 234 -8.36 -2.90 10.37
CA LYS A 234 -7.31 -1.97 9.99
C LYS A 234 -6.80 -1.24 11.22
N PRO A 235 -5.49 -1.26 11.51
CA PRO A 235 -4.93 -0.62 12.69
C PRO A 235 -4.88 0.91 12.54
N GLN A 236 -4.74 1.61 13.67
CA GLN A 236 -4.32 3.01 13.67
C GLN A 236 -2.81 3.06 13.40
N ALA A 237 -2.43 3.63 12.25
CA ALA A 237 -1.04 3.66 11.79
C ALA A 237 -0.38 5.05 11.91
N ILE A 238 -1.01 6.03 12.56
CA ILE A 238 -0.55 7.42 12.68
C ILE A 238 -0.51 7.82 14.15
N GLY A 239 0.50 8.59 14.52
CA GLY A 239 0.71 9.05 15.89
C GLY A 239 1.49 8.04 16.72
N TRP A 240 1.39 8.18 18.04
CA TRP A 240 2.10 7.35 19.00
C TRP A 240 1.52 5.93 19.06
N LEU A 241 2.38 4.94 18.95
CA LEU A 241 2.08 3.49 18.97
C LEU A 241 2.91 2.85 20.10
N ALA A 242 2.35 2.78 21.29
CA ALA A 242 3.05 2.29 22.47
C ALA A 242 3.38 0.79 22.38
N TYR A 243 4.55 0.40 22.90
CA TYR A 243 4.92 -0.99 23.17
C TYR A 243 4.80 -1.29 24.67
N GLY A 244 4.40 -2.51 25.01
CA GLY A 244 4.46 -3.07 26.36
C GLY A 244 4.04 -2.07 27.46
N ASP A 245 5.02 -1.56 28.24
CA ASP A 245 4.81 -0.62 29.35
C ASP A 245 4.54 0.83 28.93
N GLY A 246 4.50 1.11 27.64
CA GLY A 246 4.23 2.44 27.10
C GLY A 246 5.41 3.42 27.13
N ARG A 247 6.59 3.02 27.59
CA ARG A 247 7.79 3.91 27.62
C ARG A 247 8.41 4.06 26.25
N ARG A 248 8.39 3.00 25.47
CA ARG A 248 8.87 2.94 24.11
C ARG A 248 7.77 2.55 23.15
N GLY A 249 7.94 2.92 21.87
CA GLY A 249 6.98 2.60 20.84
C GLY A 249 7.48 2.88 19.45
N ALA A 250 6.54 2.95 18.51
CA ALA A 250 6.77 3.52 17.21
C ALA A 250 5.97 4.81 17.05
N PHE A 251 6.40 5.67 16.14
CA PHE A 251 5.63 6.83 15.75
C PHE A 251 5.22 6.73 14.27
N GLY A 252 3.93 6.74 14.03
CA GLY A 252 3.35 6.69 12.69
C GLY A 252 3.24 8.07 12.05
N LEU A 253 3.83 8.25 10.88
CA LEU A 253 3.83 9.48 10.08
C LEU A 253 2.97 9.29 8.84
N GLY A 254 1.80 9.91 8.81
CA GLY A 254 0.90 9.88 7.66
C GLY A 254 1.37 10.80 6.55
N LEU A 255 1.22 10.33 5.31
CA LEU A 255 1.55 11.07 4.11
C LEU A 255 0.26 11.62 3.49
N PRO A 256 0.09 12.95 3.38
CA PRO A 256 -1.06 13.52 2.67
C PRO A 256 -1.19 12.94 1.26
N PHE A 257 -2.35 12.37 0.94
CA PHE A 257 -2.61 11.64 -0.31
C PHE A 257 -1.67 10.46 -0.60
N GLY A 258 -0.88 10.01 0.39
CA GLY A 258 0.13 8.98 0.21
C GLY A 258 1.36 9.42 -0.59
N THR A 259 1.64 10.72 -0.65
CA THR A 259 2.75 11.29 -1.44
C THR A 259 3.67 12.15 -0.60
N MET A 260 4.93 12.24 -1.01
CA MET A 260 5.94 13.10 -0.41
C MET A 260 6.96 13.54 -1.46
N SER A 261 7.69 14.61 -1.19
CA SER A 261 8.86 14.97 -1.97
C SER A 261 10.09 14.16 -1.52
N ALA A 262 11.12 14.13 -2.35
CA ALA A 262 12.41 13.58 -1.99
C ALA A 262 13.00 14.28 -0.73
N ALA A 263 12.85 15.60 -0.64
CA ALA A 263 13.27 16.37 0.54
C ALA A 263 12.49 15.95 1.80
N THR A 264 11.18 15.67 1.68
CA THR A 264 10.37 15.15 2.79
C THR A 264 10.85 13.77 3.24
N LEU A 265 11.19 12.85 2.32
CA LEU A 265 11.73 11.54 2.67
C LEU A 265 13.10 11.69 3.40
N ALA A 266 13.96 12.57 2.94
CA ALA A 266 15.23 12.89 3.63
C ALA A 266 14.98 13.48 5.03
N GLY A 267 13.95 14.32 5.19
CA GLY A 267 13.53 14.86 6.48
C GLY A 267 12.99 13.77 7.43
N ILE A 268 12.22 12.81 6.93
CA ILE A 268 11.76 11.65 7.73
C ILE A 268 12.97 10.80 8.16
N ALA A 269 13.94 10.60 7.28
CA ALA A 269 15.18 9.89 7.62
C ALA A 269 15.97 10.60 8.72
N ALA A 270 16.01 11.94 8.73
CA ALA A 270 16.63 12.72 9.80
C ALA A 270 15.87 12.57 11.13
N ILE A 271 14.53 12.56 11.11
CA ILE A 271 13.69 12.28 12.28
C ILE A 271 13.98 10.90 12.85
N ALA A 272 14.11 9.88 11.99
CA ALA A 272 14.40 8.51 12.41
C ALA A 272 15.76 8.37 13.12
N VAL A 273 16.77 9.18 12.72
CA VAL A 273 18.07 9.24 13.41
C VAL A 273 17.95 9.91 14.76
N GLU A 274 17.18 10.99 14.84
CA GLU A 274 17.11 11.83 16.03
C GLU A 274 16.30 11.17 17.16
N TRP A 275 15.21 10.47 16.83
CA TRP A 275 14.26 9.96 17.82
C TRP A 275 13.92 8.47 17.71
N GLY A 276 14.27 7.80 16.62
CA GLY A 276 13.96 6.39 16.38
C GLY A 276 15.17 5.48 16.43
N ASP A 277 14.99 4.28 15.94
CA ASP A 277 16.08 3.27 15.79
C ASP A 277 16.91 3.44 14.51
N GLY A 278 16.73 4.51 13.75
CA GLY A 278 17.39 4.74 12.46
C GLY A 278 16.78 3.98 11.29
N SER A 279 15.58 3.41 11.45
CA SER A 279 14.85 2.75 10.37
C SER A 279 13.50 3.40 10.10
N LEU A 280 13.05 3.29 8.85
CA LEU A 280 11.71 3.70 8.39
C LEU A 280 10.96 2.44 7.95
N ARG A 281 9.79 2.19 8.49
CA ARG A 281 8.94 1.05 8.13
C ARG A 281 7.80 1.49 7.24
N LEU A 282 7.72 0.91 6.05
CA LEU A 282 6.64 1.21 5.10
C LEU A 282 5.36 0.49 5.53
N THR A 283 4.24 1.18 5.48
CA THR A 283 2.94 0.58 5.78
C THR A 283 1.99 0.66 4.59
N PRO A 284 0.99 -0.22 4.47
CA PRO A 284 0.02 -0.17 3.38
C PRO A 284 -1.03 0.95 3.55
N TRP A 285 -0.96 1.75 4.63
CA TRP A 285 -1.95 2.77 4.95
C TRP A 285 -1.47 4.20 4.69
N ARG A 286 -0.54 4.39 3.73
CA ARG A 286 0.02 5.71 3.39
C ARG A 286 0.67 6.41 4.58
N ALA A 287 1.25 5.63 5.46
CA ALA A 287 2.02 6.07 6.61
C ALA A 287 3.34 5.31 6.69
N MET A 288 4.37 5.94 7.23
CA MET A 288 5.60 5.30 7.63
C MET A 288 5.64 5.22 9.15
N ALA A 289 6.13 4.12 9.71
CA ALA A 289 6.35 4.00 11.14
C ALA A 289 7.85 4.11 11.45
N LEU A 290 8.17 4.85 12.51
CA LEU A 290 9.52 5.01 13.05
C LEU A 290 9.57 4.24 14.39
N PRO A 291 10.19 3.07 14.45
CA PRO A 291 10.34 2.32 15.68
C PRO A 291 11.38 2.92 16.62
N GLY A 292 11.33 2.53 17.90
CA GLY A 292 12.35 2.86 18.89
C GLY A 292 12.21 4.23 19.53
N VAL A 293 11.08 4.92 19.31
CA VAL A 293 10.83 6.25 19.88
C VAL A 293 10.50 6.15 21.37
N GLU A 294 11.07 7.04 22.20
CA GLU A 294 10.69 7.19 23.60
C GLU A 294 9.38 8.00 23.71
N ALA A 295 8.49 7.62 24.62
CA ALA A 295 7.20 8.28 24.80
C ALA A 295 7.33 9.79 25.08
N ALA A 296 8.35 10.19 25.85
CA ALA A 296 8.63 11.59 26.18
C ALA A 296 9.00 12.44 24.96
N GLU A 297 9.56 11.82 23.90
CA GLU A 297 9.98 12.50 22.69
C GLU A 297 8.88 12.61 21.63
N ALA A 298 7.81 11.84 21.77
CA ALA A 298 6.72 11.78 20.80
C ALA A 298 6.11 13.17 20.46
N PRO A 299 5.91 14.10 21.42
CA PRO A 299 5.41 15.45 21.12
C PRO A 299 6.38 16.29 20.26
N ALA A 300 7.69 16.23 20.57
CA ALA A 300 8.72 16.95 19.81
C ALA A 300 8.82 16.41 18.38
N LEU A 301 8.82 15.08 18.22
CA LEU A 301 8.77 14.40 16.92
C LEU A 301 7.55 14.84 16.13
N ALA A 302 6.35 14.81 16.74
CA ALA A 302 5.10 15.22 16.09
C ALA A 302 5.17 16.67 15.58
N ALA A 303 5.71 17.60 16.40
CA ALA A 303 5.88 18.99 16.01
C ALA A 303 6.85 19.14 14.81
N LYS A 304 7.95 18.37 14.78
CA LYS A 304 8.89 18.40 13.64
C LYS A 304 8.28 17.79 12.38
N ALA A 305 7.57 16.68 12.51
CA ALA A 305 6.86 16.04 11.41
C ALA A 305 5.80 16.97 10.79
N ALA A 306 5.05 17.70 11.62
CA ALA A 306 4.07 18.69 11.16
C ALA A 306 4.72 19.80 10.31
N ARG A 307 5.94 20.27 10.69
CA ARG A 307 6.71 21.25 9.89
C ARG A 307 7.13 20.72 8.52
N LEU A 308 7.27 19.40 8.37
CA LEU A 308 7.50 18.74 7.08
C LEU A 308 6.19 18.48 6.29
N GLY A 309 5.04 18.95 6.79
CA GLY A 309 3.73 18.75 6.17
C GLY A 309 3.12 17.36 6.41
N LEU A 310 3.75 16.52 7.24
CA LEU A 310 3.28 15.17 7.56
C LEU A 310 2.07 15.21 8.52
N ILE A 311 1.34 14.11 8.55
CA ILE A 311 0.22 13.91 9.47
C ILE A 311 0.76 13.12 10.68
N ALA A 312 0.83 13.79 11.83
CA ALA A 312 1.32 13.21 13.07
C ALA A 312 0.21 12.93 14.11
N ASP A 313 -1.00 13.46 13.87
CA ASP A 313 -2.16 13.31 14.74
C ASP A 313 -3.20 12.39 14.07
N PRO A 314 -3.68 11.33 14.78
CA PRO A 314 -4.78 10.49 14.26
C PRO A 314 -6.08 11.26 13.99
N SER A 315 -6.31 12.40 14.62
CA SER A 315 -7.50 13.26 14.40
C SER A 315 -7.36 14.28 13.27
N ASP A 316 -6.20 14.34 12.61
CA ASP A 316 -5.93 15.32 11.54
C ASP A 316 -6.97 15.19 10.40
N PRO A 317 -7.69 16.28 10.06
CA PRO A 317 -8.74 16.26 9.05
C PRO A 317 -8.24 15.88 7.64
N ARG A 318 -6.95 16.04 7.36
CA ARG A 318 -6.36 15.62 6.07
C ARG A 318 -6.50 14.13 5.80
N ARG A 319 -6.71 13.31 6.84
CA ARG A 319 -6.98 11.88 6.72
C ARG A 319 -8.34 11.55 6.10
N ALA A 320 -9.29 12.44 6.24
CA ALA A 320 -10.62 12.26 5.69
C ALA A 320 -10.68 12.44 4.16
N VAL A 321 -9.65 13.04 3.55
CA VAL A 321 -9.62 13.26 2.11
C VAL A 321 -8.57 12.38 1.45
N THR A 322 -9.00 11.56 0.50
CA THR A 322 -8.10 10.77 -0.34
C THR A 322 -8.17 11.26 -1.78
N ALA A 323 -7.04 11.22 -2.49
CA ALA A 323 -6.99 11.60 -3.90
C ALA A 323 -6.01 10.73 -4.70
N CYS A 324 -6.30 10.51 -5.97
CA CYS A 324 -5.30 10.00 -6.92
C CYS A 324 -4.42 11.15 -7.41
N ILE A 325 -3.38 10.83 -8.21
CA ILE A 325 -2.46 11.85 -8.76
C ILE A 325 -3.18 12.91 -9.61
N GLY A 326 -4.30 12.57 -10.25
CA GLY A 326 -5.00 13.47 -11.14
C GLY A 326 -4.27 13.72 -12.47
N ARG A 327 -4.68 14.77 -13.17
CA ARG A 327 -4.16 15.11 -14.50
C ARG A 327 -2.66 15.45 -14.49
N ALA A 328 -2.15 15.95 -13.39
CA ALA A 328 -0.72 16.27 -13.25
C ALA A 328 0.22 15.07 -13.53
N GLY A 329 -0.25 13.84 -13.30
CA GLY A 329 0.57 12.64 -13.52
C GLY A 329 -0.15 11.45 -14.17
N CYS A 330 -1.39 11.62 -14.63
CA CYS A 330 -2.18 10.53 -15.23
C CYS A 330 -2.95 11.00 -16.45
N ALA A 331 -2.60 10.49 -17.64
CA ALA A 331 -3.29 10.82 -18.88
C ALA A 331 -4.77 10.39 -18.94
N ALA A 332 -5.18 9.44 -18.10
CA ALA A 332 -6.57 9.00 -18.00
C ALA A 332 -7.42 9.89 -17.07
N ALA A 333 -6.82 10.82 -16.34
CA ALA A 333 -7.54 11.68 -15.43
C ALA A 333 -8.13 12.90 -16.17
N ALA A 334 -9.41 13.16 -15.94
CA ALA A 334 -10.11 14.30 -16.52
C ALA A 334 -9.89 15.61 -15.71
N VAL A 335 -9.47 15.50 -14.44
CA VAL A 335 -9.37 16.60 -13.48
C VAL A 335 -8.08 16.55 -12.66
N ASP A 336 -7.74 17.65 -12.00
CA ASP A 336 -6.56 17.76 -11.11
C ASP A 336 -6.90 17.32 -9.68
N ALA A 337 -7.18 16.04 -9.52
CA ALA A 337 -7.74 15.46 -8.29
C ALA A 337 -7.01 15.87 -7.00
N ARG A 338 -5.66 16.00 -7.00
CA ARG A 338 -4.91 16.41 -5.80
C ARG A 338 -5.04 17.89 -5.49
N ALA A 339 -4.96 18.75 -6.49
CA ALA A 339 -5.13 20.19 -6.29
C ALA A 339 -6.55 20.48 -5.76
N ASP A 340 -7.53 19.80 -6.33
CA ASP A 340 -8.93 19.95 -5.95
C ASP A 340 -9.20 19.36 -4.56
N ALA A 341 -8.59 18.21 -4.21
CA ALA A 341 -8.64 17.67 -2.86
C ALA A 341 -8.02 18.61 -1.82
N ALA A 342 -6.95 19.33 -2.17
CA ALA A 342 -6.38 20.35 -1.30
C ALA A 342 -7.33 21.55 -1.11
N MET A 343 -8.21 21.85 -2.06
CA MET A 343 -9.27 22.86 -1.87
C MET A 343 -10.31 22.39 -0.85
N LEU A 344 -10.74 21.13 -0.91
CA LEU A 344 -11.65 20.53 0.09
C LEU A 344 -11.09 20.63 1.51
N LEU A 345 -9.80 20.32 1.67
CA LEU A 345 -9.13 20.42 2.99
C LEU A 345 -9.16 21.83 3.57
N ARG A 346 -9.00 22.85 2.73
CA ARG A 346 -9.10 24.27 3.16
C ARG A 346 -10.51 24.67 3.62
N ARG A 347 -11.54 23.96 3.15
CA ARG A 347 -12.94 24.20 3.56
C ARG A 347 -13.33 23.52 4.87
N GLY A 348 -12.50 22.60 5.39
CA GLY A 348 -12.73 21.94 6.67
C GLY A 348 -13.95 21.03 6.70
N LEU A 349 -14.31 20.40 5.58
CA LEU A 349 -15.42 19.45 5.51
C LEU A 349 -15.23 18.30 6.49
N LYS A 350 -16.29 17.96 7.23
CA LYS A 350 -16.29 16.90 8.24
C LYS A 350 -16.70 15.53 7.71
N ILE A 351 -16.74 15.36 6.39
CA ILE A 351 -17.09 14.11 5.72
C ILE A 351 -15.88 13.52 5.01
N ALA A 352 -15.79 12.19 4.99
CA ALA A 352 -14.73 11.53 4.24
C ALA A 352 -15.02 11.61 2.72
N VAL A 353 -14.03 12.11 1.97
CA VAL A 353 -14.15 12.32 0.52
C VAL A 353 -13.02 11.63 -0.22
N HIS A 354 -13.37 10.87 -1.25
CA HIS A 354 -12.43 10.37 -2.24
C HIS A 354 -12.52 11.20 -3.52
N VAL A 355 -11.43 11.86 -3.91
CA VAL A 355 -11.35 12.63 -5.17
C VAL A 355 -10.61 11.78 -6.21
N SER A 356 -11.34 11.32 -7.21
CA SER A 356 -10.81 10.47 -8.29
C SER A 356 -10.76 11.23 -9.61
N GLY A 357 -9.63 11.19 -10.30
CA GLY A 357 -9.46 11.79 -11.61
C GLY A 357 -10.25 11.11 -12.74
N CYS A 358 -10.75 9.88 -12.52
CA CYS A 358 -11.55 9.10 -13.46
C CYS A 358 -12.26 7.94 -12.73
N SER A 359 -13.09 7.18 -13.43
CA SER A 359 -13.85 6.03 -12.90
C SER A 359 -13.00 4.86 -12.36
N LYS A 360 -11.67 4.89 -12.52
CA LYS A 360 -10.75 3.82 -12.04
C LYS A 360 -10.60 3.75 -10.53
N GLY A 361 -10.78 4.86 -9.80
CA GLY A 361 -10.68 4.90 -8.34
C GLY A 361 -9.31 4.53 -7.78
N CYS A 362 -8.20 4.89 -8.46
CA CYS A 362 -6.84 4.53 -8.03
C CYS A 362 -6.45 5.08 -6.66
N GLY A 363 -7.08 6.17 -6.23
CA GLY A 363 -6.88 6.78 -4.92
C GLY A 363 -7.44 5.95 -3.78
N GLN A 364 -8.60 5.32 -4.00
CA GLN A 364 -9.29 4.47 -3.03
C GLN A 364 -10.16 3.46 -3.79
N VAL A 365 -10.00 2.18 -3.47
CA VAL A 365 -10.75 1.10 -4.12
C VAL A 365 -12.07 0.83 -3.41
N GLU A 366 -12.10 1.04 -2.09
CA GLU A 366 -13.28 0.87 -1.25
C GLU A 366 -14.27 2.02 -1.48
N ALA A 367 -15.54 1.76 -1.17
CA ALA A 367 -16.56 2.80 -1.15
C ALA A 367 -16.20 3.91 -0.14
N ALA A 368 -16.56 5.14 -0.45
CA ALA A 368 -16.44 6.28 0.45
C ALA A 368 -17.82 6.92 0.64
N PRO A 369 -18.06 7.61 1.77
CA PRO A 369 -19.30 8.39 1.96
C PRO A 369 -19.56 9.35 0.81
N VAL A 370 -18.50 9.96 0.29
CA VAL A 370 -18.54 10.76 -0.94
C VAL A 370 -17.37 10.40 -1.83
N THR A 371 -17.63 10.09 -3.09
CA THR A 371 -16.60 9.99 -4.14
C THR A 371 -16.90 11.03 -5.22
N LEU A 372 -15.94 11.95 -5.44
CA LEU A 372 -15.95 12.89 -6.57
C LEU A 372 -15.20 12.24 -7.73
N VAL A 373 -15.89 12.04 -8.85
CA VAL A 373 -15.33 11.36 -10.03
C VAL A 373 -15.16 12.33 -11.16
N GLY A 374 -13.94 12.48 -11.66
CA GLY A 374 -13.63 13.33 -12.81
C GLY A 374 -14.12 12.73 -14.12
N GLU A 375 -14.88 13.52 -14.87
CA GLU A 375 -15.42 13.22 -16.21
C GLU A 375 -15.47 14.52 -17.02
N ASP A 376 -14.84 14.54 -18.19
CA ASP A 376 -14.82 15.68 -19.13
C ASP A 376 -14.45 17.05 -18.49
N GLY A 377 -13.46 17.06 -17.58
CA GLY A 377 -13.00 18.27 -16.88
C GLY A 377 -13.90 18.73 -15.74
N ARG A 378 -14.93 17.97 -15.40
CA ARG A 378 -15.91 18.25 -14.34
C ARG A 378 -16.04 17.05 -13.41
N TYR A 379 -16.86 17.19 -12.37
CA TYR A 379 -17.09 16.15 -11.37
C TYR A 379 -18.49 15.56 -11.40
N GLY A 380 -18.59 14.26 -11.18
CA GLY A 380 -19.78 13.61 -10.72
C GLY A 380 -19.66 13.27 -9.22
N ILE A 381 -20.78 13.27 -8.49
CA ILE A 381 -20.86 12.85 -7.08
C ILE A 381 -21.44 11.45 -7.00
N VAL A 382 -20.70 10.54 -6.37
CA VAL A 382 -21.18 9.22 -5.95
C VAL A 382 -21.26 9.22 -4.42
N ARG A 383 -22.43 8.91 -3.86
CA ARG A 383 -22.63 8.79 -2.40
C ARG A 383 -22.54 7.33 -1.99
N ASP A 384 -21.91 7.05 -0.84
CA ASP A 384 -21.69 5.71 -0.26
C ASP A 384 -21.21 4.67 -1.28
N GLY A 385 -20.32 5.12 -2.19
CA GLY A 385 -19.93 4.34 -3.36
C GLY A 385 -18.49 4.56 -3.82
N ARG A 386 -18.16 3.90 -4.91
CA ARG A 386 -16.84 3.85 -5.53
C ARG A 386 -16.78 4.76 -6.76
N ALA A 387 -15.59 5.09 -7.24
CA ALA A 387 -15.41 5.88 -8.45
C ALA A 387 -15.98 5.24 -9.74
N GLY A 388 -16.17 3.92 -9.76
CA GLY A 388 -16.79 3.21 -10.87
C GLY A 388 -18.31 3.16 -10.85
N ASP A 389 -18.93 3.58 -9.77
CA ASP A 389 -20.38 3.57 -9.62
C ASP A 389 -21.03 4.78 -10.33
N ALA A 390 -22.30 4.71 -10.61
CA ALA A 390 -23.02 5.77 -11.29
C ALA A 390 -23.18 7.02 -10.38
N PRO A 391 -22.69 8.20 -10.80
CA PRO A 391 -22.91 9.42 -10.04
C PRO A 391 -24.38 9.83 -9.95
N SER A 392 -24.80 10.30 -8.79
CA SER A 392 -26.13 10.88 -8.55
C SER A 392 -26.29 12.29 -9.15
N VAL A 393 -25.19 13.03 -9.24
CA VAL A 393 -25.12 14.36 -9.87
C VAL A 393 -23.89 14.40 -10.77
N ARG A 394 -23.95 15.08 -11.91
CA ARG A 394 -22.86 15.19 -12.89
C ARG A 394 -22.63 16.62 -13.34
N GLY A 395 -21.48 16.86 -13.98
CA GLY A 395 -21.18 18.10 -14.65
C GLY A 395 -20.82 19.27 -13.74
N LEU A 396 -20.39 18.99 -12.50
CA LEU A 396 -20.06 20.01 -11.49
C LEU A 396 -18.62 20.50 -11.65
N THR A 397 -18.42 21.80 -11.46
CA THR A 397 -17.11 22.34 -11.09
C THR A 397 -16.77 21.91 -9.67
N MET A 398 -15.49 22.01 -9.26
CA MET A 398 -15.11 21.73 -7.88
C MET A 398 -15.81 22.65 -6.88
N ALA A 399 -16.01 23.94 -7.23
CA ALA A 399 -16.71 24.90 -6.37
C ALA A 399 -18.18 24.52 -6.14
N GLU A 400 -18.90 24.10 -7.20
CA GLU A 400 -20.28 23.60 -7.10
C GLU A 400 -20.37 22.31 -6.28
N ALA A 401 -19.41 21.38 -6.48
CA ALA A 401 -19.34 20.16 -5.70
C ALA A 401 -19.14 20.46 -4.20
N ILE A 402 -18.24 21.38 -3.85
CA ILE A 402 -18.01 21.83 -2.47
C ILE A 402 -19.31 22.41 -1.89
N GLY A 403 -19.97 23.33 -2.60
CA GLY A 403 -21.22 23.94 -2.15
C GLY A 403 -22.32 22.92 -1.85
N LEU A 404 -22.45 21.87 -2.69
CA LEU A 404 -23.39 20.78 -2.44
C LEU A 404 -23.02 19.94 -1.22
N LEU A 405 -21.72 19.75 -0.94
CA LEU A 405 -21.26 19.01 0.23
C LEU A 405 -21.40 19.82 1.53
N GLU A 406 -21.29 21.15 1.46
CA GLU A 406 -21.50 22.06 2.60
C GLU A 406 -22.99 22.20 2.94
N ALA A 407 -23.87 22.13 1.95
CA ALA A 407 -25.32 22.20 2.14
C ALA A 407 -25.93 20.95 2.83
N GLY A 408 -25.15 19.86 2.93
CA GLY A 408 -25.60 18.58 3.48
C GLY A 408 -26.29 17.67 2.45
N PRO A 409 -26.76 16.49 2.88
CA PRO A 409 -27.44 15.52 2.00
C PRO A 409 -28.75 16.03 1.47
#